data_46d8705689c982c4be43e928bdc77874
#
_entry.id   46d8705689c982c4be43e928bdc77874
#
_cell.length_a   1.000
_cell.length_b   1.000
_cell.length_c   1.000
_cell.angle_alpha   90.00
_cell.angle_beta   90.00
_cell.angle_gamma   90.00
#
_symmetry.space_group_name_H-M   'P 1'
#
loop_
_entity.id
_entity.type
_entity.pdbx_description
1 polymer ?
#
loop_
_entity_poly.entity_id
_entity_poly.type
_entity_poly.pdbx_seq_one_letter_code
_entity_poly.pdbx_strand_id
1 'polypeptide(L)'
;PKPRLVCSKCIEFAPCRWNGLTISSEVVKLLKPYVECLPTCPEVEIGLGVPRDPVRVISRDGQLRLFQPASGRDLTAEMETMAENFLASLQGVDGFILKSRSPSCGLKDVRVYRPEGGPILSSKGVGIFAGAVRRRFPLLALEDEGRLTNYGLRHHFFTRIFASAAFRRAKEVGTMQA
;
A
#
# COMPACT_ATOMS: atom_id res chain seq x y z
N PRO A 1 -14.10 -18.42 5.20
CA PRO A 1 -14.26 -16.95 5.23
C PRO A 1 -13.43 -16.27 4.15
N LYS A 2 -13.96 -15.18 3.59
CA LYS A 2 -13.18 -14.39 2.64
C LYS A 2 -12.10 -13.58 3.37
N PRO A 3 -10.86 -13.55 2.88
CA PRO A 3 -9.85 -12.63 3.37
C PRO A 3 -10.28 -11.17 3.18
N ARG A 4 -9.95 -10.31 4.14
CA ARG A 4 -10.15 -8.85 4.06
C ARG A 4 -8.83 -8.19 3.69
N LEU A 5 -8.78 -7.52 2.54
CA LEU A 5 -7.57 -6.94 2.00
C LEU A 5 -7.72 -5.42 1.82
N VAL A 6 -6.71 -4.68 2.22
CA VAL A 6 -6.54 -3.30 1.79
C VAL A 6 -5.78 -3.31 0.46
N CYS A 7 -6.34 -2.64 -0.55
CA CYS A 7 -5.77 -2.60 -1.90
C CYS A 7 -5.53 -1.15 -2.32
N SER A 8 -4.39 -0.87 -2.97
CA SER A 8 -4.21 0.42 -3.64
C SER A 8 -5.31 0.62 -4.68
N LYS A 9 -6.13 1.65 -4.50
CA LYS A 9 -7.35 1.91 -5.27
C LYS A 9 -7.12 2.04 -6.77
N CYS A 10 -5.92 2.48 -7.18
CA CYS A 10 -5.54 2.58 -8.58
C CYS A 10 -5.33 1.22 -9.28
N ILE A 11 -5.26 0.10 -8.53
CA ILE A 11 -5.14 -1.25 -9.08
C ILE A 11 -6.55 -1.83 -9.22
N GLU A 12 -7.11 -1.80 -10.42
CA GLU A 12 -8.42 -2.40 -10.76
C GLU A 12 -9.67 -1.78 -10.09
N PHE A 13 -9.59 -0.70 -9.31
CA PHE A 13 -10.76 -0.15 -8.63
C PHE A 13 -11.17 1.23 -9.15
N ALA A 14 -10.23 2.17 -9.30
CA ALA A 14 -10.54 3.52 -9.77
C ALA A 14 -9.36 4.21 -10.45
N PRO A 15 -9.63 5.16 -11.39
CA PRO A 15 -8.61 5.93 -12.08
C PRO A 15 -8.04 7.04 -11.19
N CYS A 16 -7.38 6.68 -10.10
CA CYS A 16 -6.93 7.63 -9.07
C CYS A 16 -5.40 7.81 -9.00
N ARG A 17 -4.67 7.38 -10.03
CA ARG A 17 -3.23 7.71 -10.15
C ARG A 17 -3.06 9.21 -10.41
N TRP A 18 -1.83 9.70 -10.21
CA TRP A 18 -1.45 11.10 -10.48
C TRP A 18 -1.87 11.57 -11.88
N ASN A 19 -1.83 10.69 -12.88
CA ASN A 19 -2.21 10.95 -14.27
C ASN A 19 -3.67 10.56 -14.60
N GLY A 20 -4.49 10.23 -13.61
CA GLY A 20 -5.89 9.83 -13.82
C GLY A 20 -6.09 8.44 -14.42
N LEU A 21 -5.10 7.56 -14.40
CA LEU A 21 -5.21 6.20 -14.94
C LEU A 21 -5.42 5.15 -13.85
N THR A 22 -5.90 3.99 -14.28
CA THR A 22 -5.98 2.75 -13.50
C THR A 22 -4.87 1.80 -13.92
N ILE A 23 -4.40 0.97 -13.02
CA ILE A 23 -3.47 -0.13 -13.30
C ILE A 23 -4.27 -1.41 -13.47
N SER A 24 -4.08 -2.09 -14.60
CA SER A 24 -4.63 -3.42 -14.83
C SER A 24 -3.76 -4.50 -14.17
N SER A 25 -4.38 -5.45 -13.49
CA SER A 25 -3.74 -6.60 -12.86
C SER A 25 -4.64 -7.82 -12.94
N GLU A 26 -4.31 -8.74 -13.83
CA GLU A 26 -5.08 -9.99 -13.99
C GLU A 26 -5.17 -10.79 -12.67
N VAL A 27 -4.10 -10.80 -11.89
CA VAL A 27 -4.07 -11.48 -10.59
C VAL A 27 -5.10 -10.87 -9.64
N VAL A 28 -5.16 -9.55 -9.56
CA VAL A 28 -6.13 -8.85 -8.70
C VAL A 28 -7.55 -9.04 -9.20
N LYS A 29 -7.77 -8.97 -10.53
CA LYS A 29 -9.10 -9.27 -11.13
C LYS A 29 -9.60 -10.66 -10.73
N LEU A 30 -8.76 -11.67 -10.89
CA LEU A 30 -9.11 -13.05 -10.57
C LEU A 30 -9.30 -13.28 -9.06
N LEU A 31 -8.60 -12.52 -8.22
CA LEU A 31 -8.70 -12.64 -6.77
C LEU A 31 -9.98 -12.00 -6.20
N LYS A 32 -10.45 -10.90 -6.80
CA LYS A 32 -11.60 -10.11 -6.32
C LYS A 32 -12.83 -10.93 -5.85
N PRO A 33 -13.30 -11.96 -6.58
CA PRO A 33 -14.46 -12.75 -6.15
C PRO A 33 -14.27 -13.51 -4.83
N TYR A 34 -13.04 -13.76 -4.45
CA TYR A 34 -12.67 -14.60 -3.31
C TYR A 34 -12.27 -13.81 -2.06
N VAL A 35 -12.20 -12.48 -2.14
CA VAL A 35 -11.76 -11.61 -1.05
C VAL A 35 -12.71 -10.43 -0.87
N GLU A 36 -12.65 -9.79 0.29
CA GLU A 36 -13.25 -8.49 0.56
C GLU A 36 -12.18 -7.43 0.41
N CYS A 37 -12.31 -6.55 -0.59
CA CYS A 37 -11.34 -5.49 -0.84
C CYS A 37 -11.80 -4.18 -0.21
N LEU A 38 -10.89 -3.50 0.47
CA LEU A 38 -11.02 -2.12 0.92
C LEU A 38 -10.03 -1.26 0.10
N PRO A 39 -10.48 -0.66 -1.03
CA PRO A 39 -9.62 0.15 -1.87
C PRO A 39 -9.32 1.50 -1.23
N THR A 40 -8.04 1.87 -1.13
CA THR A 40 -7.61 3.17 -0.64
C THR A 40 -6.56 3.80 -1.55
N CYS A 41 -6.58 5.13 -1.67
CA CYS A 41 -5.53 5.91 -2.33
C CYS A 41 -5.01 6.96 -1.35
N PRO A 42 -3.88 6.71 -0.66
CA PRO A 42 -3.36 7.61 0.35
C PRO A 42 -3.17 9.05 -0.13
N GLU A 43 -2.76 9.25 -1.38
CA GLU A 43 -2.55 10.57 -1.96
C GLU A 43 -3.88 11.33 -2.18
N VAL A 44 -4.96 10.64 -2.51
CA VAL A 44 -6.30 11.24 -2.59
C VAL A 44 -6.84 11.55 -1.20
N GLU A 45 -6.62 10.66 -0.25
CA GLU A 45 -7.08 10.83 1.14
C GLU A 45 -6.45 12.05 1.84
N ILE A 46 -5.21 12.42 1.47
CA ILE A 46 -4.59 13.68 1.94
C ILE A 46 -4.97 14.90 1.11
N GLY A 47 -5.94 14.79 0.21
CA GLY A 47 -6.52 15.92 -0.52
C GLY A 47 -5.81 16.32 -1.81
N LEU A 48 -4.96 15.47 -2.39
CA LEU A 48 -4.21 15.84 -3.62
C LEU A 48 -5.04 15.81 -4.91
N GLY A 49 -6.23 15.23 -4.92
CA GLY A 49 -7.09 15.18 -6.11
C GLY A 49 -6.58 14.26 -7.23
N VAL A 50 -7.29 14.28 -8.37
CA VAL A 50 -7.00 13.52 -9.60
C VAL A 50 -7.43 14.36 -10.81
N PRO A 51 -6.61 14.60 -11.82
CA PRO A 51 -5.15 14.38 -11.84
C PRO A 51 -4.41 15.29 -10.86
N ARG A 52 -3.14 15.01 -10.60
CA ARG A 52 -2.31 15.82 -9.71
C ARG A 52 -0.85 15.81 -10.14
N ASP A 53 -0.11 16.80 -9.70
CA ASP A 53 1.34 16.79 -9.83
C ASP A 53 1.95 15.65 -9.02
N PRO A 54 2.94 14.94 -9.58
CA PRO A 54 3.52 13.78 -8.91
C PRO A 54 4.26 14.17 -7.62
N VAL A 55 4.18 13.29 -6.64
CA VAL A 55 4.97 13.34 -5.41
C VAL A 55 6.20 12.44 -5.52
N ARG A 56 7.19 12.68 -4.70
CA ARG A 56 8.45 11.92 -4.64
C ARG A 56 8.84 11.62 -3.20
N VAL A 57 9.57 10.53 -3.01
CA VAL A 57 10.30 10.32 -1.76
C VAL A 57 11.66 11.01 -1.88
N ILE A 58 11.95 11.90 -0.95
CA ILE A 58 13.27 12.53 -0.80
C ILE A 58 13.92 12.08 0.50
N SER A 59 15.24 12.10 0.57
CA SER A 59 15.98 11.91 1.81
C SER A 59 16.47 13.26 2.32
N ARG A 60 16.00 13.67 3.50
CA ARG A 60 16.45 14.90 4.19
C ARG A 60 16.88 14.51 5.60
N ASP A 61 18.12 14.83 5.96
CA ASP A 61 18.69 14.52 7.29
C ASP A 61 18.56 13.03 7.68
N GLY A 62 18.76 12.15 6.70
CA GLY A 62 18.64 10.70 6.89
C GLY A 62 17.20 10.17 6.99
N GLN A 63 16.19 11.03 6.90
CA GLN A 63 14.78 10.66 6.95
C GLN A 63 14.14 10.69 5.57
N LEU A 64 13.25 9.75 5.29
CA LEU A 64 12.43 9.75 4.09
C LEU A 64 11.25 10.70 4.27
N ARG A 65 11.03 11.56 3.27
CA ARG A 65 9.96 12.55 3.22
C ARG A 65 9.16 12.40 1.95
N LEU A 66 7.85 12.65 2.03
CA LEU A 66 6.98 12.76 0.85
C LEU A 66 6.94 14.21 0.40
N PHE A 67 7.44 14.48 -0.78
CA PHE A 67 7.60 15.84 -1.30
C PHE A 67 6.93 16.01 -2.65
N GLN A 68 6.24 17.12 -2.87
CA GLN A 68 5.66 17.49 -4.16
C GLN A 68 6.49 18.62 -4.79
N PRO A 69 7.31 18.33 -5.81
CA PRO A 69 8.21 19.34 -6.39
C PRO A 69 7.49 20.55 -6.98
N ALA A 70 6.36 20.33 -7.66
CA ALA A 70 5.63 21.41 -8.33
C ALA A 70 5.09 22.47 -7.35
N SER A 71 4.68 22.08 -6.15
CA SER A 71 4.16 23.00 -5.12
C SER A 71 5.18 23.35 -4.04
N GLY A 72 6.34 22.66 -4.00
CA GLY A 72 7.32 22.82 -2.93
C GLY A 72 6.87 22.29 -1.56
N ARG A 73 5.77 21.52 -1.51
CA ARG A 73 5.19 21.05 -0.24
C ARG A 73 5.85 19.75 0.24
N ASP A 74 6.17 19.71 1.52
CA ASP A 74 6.43 18.48 2.26
C ASP A 74 5.08 17.96 2.79
N LEU A 75 4.68 16.78 2.34
CA LEU A 75 3.40 16.16 2.63
C LEU A 75 3.54 14.99 3.63
N THR A 76 4.69 14.88 4.28
CA THR A 76 4.99 13.74 5.15
C THR A 76 4.04 13.68 6.34
N ALA A 77 3.84 14.80 7.02
CA ALA A 77 2.98 14.87 8.22
C ALA A 77 1.53 14.53 7.90
N GLU A 78 0.98 15.07 6.80
CA GLU A 78 -0.38 14.75 6.33
C GLU A 78 -0.52 13.25 6.00
N MET A 79 0.47 12.68 5.32
CA MET A 79 0.48 11.26 4.97
C MET A 79 0.60 10.37 6.20
N GLU A 80 1.44 10.71 7.16
CA GLU A 80 1.61 9.95 8.41
C GLU A 80 0.34 9.99 9.26
N THR A 81 -0.25 11.18 9.45
CA THR A 81 -1.51 11.34 10.18
C THR A 81 -2.66 10.54 9.53
N MET A 82 -2.80 10.64 8.21
CA MET A 82 -3.79 9.86 7.47
C MET A 82 -3.54 8.37 7.63
N ALA A 83 -2.28 7.91 7.50
CA ALA A 83 -1.92 6.51 7.64
C ALA A 83 -2.25 5.98 9.04
N GLU A 84 -1.88 6.71 10.10
CA GLU A 84 -2.17 6.33 11.48
C GLU A 84 -3.68 6.18 11.72
N ASN A 85 -4.47 7.18 11.34
CA ASN A 85 -5.93 7.15 11.50
C ASN A 85 -6.57 6.01 10.70
N PHE A 86 -6.19 5.85 9.43
CA PHE A 86 -6.72 4.79 8.57
C PHE A 86 -6.36 3.40 9.11
N LEU A 87 -5.09 3.16 9.45
CA LEU A 87 -4.64 1.87 9.95
C LEU A 87 -5.23 1.53 11.33
N ALA A 88 -5.48 2.53 12.17
CA ALA A 88 -6.15 2.35 13.46
C ALA A 88 -7.63 1.97 13.30
N SER A 89 -8.30 2.44 12.25
CA SER A 89 -9.72 2.12 11.97
C SER A 89 -9.93 0.72 11.41
N LEU A 90 -8.88 0.04 10.93
CA LEU A 90 -8.99 -1.27 10.32
C LEU A 90 -9.30 -2.37 11.33
N GLN A 91 -10.34 -3.15 11.06
CA GLN A 91 -10.72 -4.30 11.85
C GLN A 91 -10.62 -5.59 11.04
N GLY A 92 -9.86 -6.57 11.55
CA GLY A 92 -9.80 -7.91 10.97
C GLY A 92 -9.25 -7.93 9.54
N VAL A 93 -8.24 -7.12 9.24
CA VAL A 93 -7.54 -7.15 7.95
C VAL A 93 -6.58 -8.33 7.89
N ASP A 94 -6.52 -9.02 6.74
CA ASP A 94 -5.73 -10.24 6.53
C ASP A 94 -4.50 -10.00 5.64
N GLY A 95 -4.43 -8.86 4.95
CA GLY A 95 -3.28 -8.52 4.12
C GLY A 95 -3.46 -7.24 3.29
N PHE A 96 -2.42 -6.88 2.55
CA PHE A 96 -2.37 -5.68 1.71
C PHE A 96 -1.82 -6.00 0.32
N ILE A 97 -2.45 -5.41 -0.70
CA ILE A 97 -1.91 -5.36 -2.07
C ILE A 97 -1.68 -3.89 -2.41
N LEU A 98 -0.42 -3.49 -2.44
CA LEU A 98 -0.04 -2.09 -2.61
C LEU A 98 0.60 -1.83 -3.98
N LYS A 99 0.49 -0.60 -4.47
CA LYS A 99 1.04 -0.21 -5.78
C LYS A 99 2.56 -0.19 -5.74
N SER A 100 3.19 -1.02 -6.58
CA SER A 100 4.65 -1.06 -6.73
C SER A 100 5.24 0.30 -7.12
N ARG A 101 6.41 0.60 -6.63
CA ARG A 101 7.21 1.81 -6.93
C ARG A 101 6.50 3.16 -6.65
N SER A 102 5.35 3.13 -6.01
CA SER A 102 4.66 4.35 -5.60
C SER A 102 5.39 5.03 -4.44
N PRO A 103 5.56 6.36 -4.44
CA PRO A 103 6.16 7.09 -3.32
C PRO A 103 5.35 6.98 -2.03
N SER A 104 4.07 6.65 -2.14
CA SER A 104 3.18 6.43 -1.01
C SER A 104 3.03 4.95 -0.65
N CYS A 105 2.73 4.09 -1.65
CA CYS A 105 2.32 2.70 -1.47
C CYS A 105 3.43 1.66 -1.72
N GLY A 106 4.58 2.04 -2.29
CA GLY A 106 5.62 1.08 -2.68
C GLY A 106 6.24 0.38 -1.49
N LEU A 107 6.18 -0.95 -1.46
CA LEU A 107 6.77 -1.75 -0.39
C LEU A 107 8.29 -1.79 -0.45
N LYS A 108 8.85 -1.65 -1.65
CA LYS A 108 10.27 -1.59 -1.98
C LYS A 108 10.43 -1.02 -3.39
N ASP A 109 11.66 -0.86 -3.84
CA ASP A 109 11.99 -0.35 -5.18
C ASP A 109 11.43 1.07 -5.44
N VAL A 110 11.18 1.85 -4.38
CA VAL A 110 10.79 3.26 -4.48
C VAL A 110 12.05 4.10 -4.70
N ARG A 111 11.98 4.97 -5.70
CA ARG A 111 13.06 5.92 -5.97
C ARG A 111 13.12 6.98 -4.88
N VAL A 112 14.29 7.16 -4.30
CA VAL A 112 14.59 8.21 -3.33
C VAL A 112 15.48 9.26 -3.99
N TYR A 113 15.10 10.51 -3.86
CA TYR A 113 15.79 11.64 -4.48
C TYR A 113 16.47 12.50 -3.41
N ARG A 114 17.42 13.34 -3.85
CA ARG A 114 17.99 14.40 -3.02
C ARG A 114 16.98 15.55 -2.89
N PRO A 115 16.98 16.32 -1.79
CA PRO A 115 16.05 17.45 -1.60
C PRO A 115 16.18 18.51 -2.69
N GLU A 116 17.40 18.74 -3.17
CA GLU A 116 17.72 19.76 -4.18
C GLU A 116 17.35 19.31 -5.61
N GLY A 117 16.89 18.07 -5.76
CA GLY A 117 16.71 17.46 -7.07
C GLY A 117 17.99 16.80 -7.58
N GLY A 118 18.01 16.43 -8.88
CA GLY A 118 19.16 15.76 -9.50
C GLY A 118 19.01 14.24 -9.53
N PRO A 119 20.13 13.48 -9.60
CA PRO A 119 20.08 12.04 -9.77
C PRO A 119 19.46 11.32 -8.57
N ILE A 120 18.93 10.14 -8.86
CA ILE A 120 18.35 9.25 -7.84
C ILE A 120 19.43 8.86 -6.84
N LEU A 121 19.13 9.04 -5.56
CA LEU A 121 20.00 8.66 -4.46
C LEU A 121 19.97 7.13 -4.21
N SER A 122 18.78 6.55 -4.31
CA SER A 122 18.54 5.12 -4.13
C SER A 122 17.26 4.69 -4.88
N SER A 123 17.24 3.45 -5.36
CA SER A 123 16.03 2.80 -5.90
C SER A 123 15.50 1.69 -5.00
N LYS A 124 15.88 1.69 -3.72
CA LYS A 124 15.51 0.68 -2.71
C LYS A 124 14.69 1.28 -1.56
N GLY A 125 14.04 2.42 -1.80
CA GLY A 125 13.20 3.07 -0.79
C GLY A 125 11.87 2.38 -0.55
N VAL A 126 11.15 2.88 0.44
CA VAL A 126 9.79 2.47 0.83
C VAL A 126 8.90 3.70 0.78
N GLY A 127 7.66 3.53 0.33
CA GLY A 127 6.65 4.58 0.35
C GLY A 127 6.23 4.92 1.78
N ILE A 128 5.84 6.15 2.02
CA ILE A 128 5.57 6.64 3.38
C ILE A 128 4.39 5.88 4.03
N PHE A 129 3.28 5.70 3.30
CA PHE A 129 2.15 4.89 3.75
C PHE A 129 2.53 3.41 3.93
N ALA A 130 3.24 2.82 2.97
CA ALA A 130 3.69 1.44 3.06
C ALA A 130 4.62 1.20 4.26
N GLY A 131 5.46 2.16 4.61
CA GLY A 131 6.28 2.13 5.82
C GLY A 131 5.43 2.09 7.09
N ALA A 132 4.36 2.88 7.17
CA ALA A 132 3.41 2.86 8.28
C ALA A 132 2.68 1.50 8.37
N VAL A 133 2.23 0.94 7.23
CA VAL A 133 1.62 -0.40 7.18
C VAL A 133 2.56 -1.46 7.75
N ARG A 134 3.83 -1.47 7.33
CA ARG A 134 4.82 -2.45 7.81
C ARG A 134 5.08 -2.34 9.31
N ARG A 135 5.13 -1.12 9.84
CA ARG A 135 5.28 -0.90 11.30
C ARG A 135 4.06 -1.37 12.09
N ARG A 136 2.87 -1.09 11.59
CA ARG A 136 1.60 -1.39 12.28
C ARG A 136 1.24 -2.88 12.20
N PHE A 137 1.56 -3.53 11.07
CA PHE A 137 1.18 -4.91 10.78
C PHE A 137 2.39 -5.75 10.31
N PRO A 138 3.41 -5.95 11.17
CA PRO A 138 4.65 -6.61 10.77
C PRO A 138 4.49 -8.08 10.37
N LEU A 139 3.40 -8.72 10.81
CA LEU A 139 3.13 -10.14 10.55
C LEU A 139 2.13 -10.39 9.41
N LEU A 140 1.45 -9.38 8.90
CA LEU A 140 0.48 -9.56 7.83
C LEU A 140 1.15 -9.80 6.48
N ALA A 141 0.40 -10.41 5.56
CA ALA A 141 0.83 -10.61 4.19
C ALA A 141 0.80 -9.27 3.44
N LEU A 142 1.94 -8.84 2.91
CA LEU A 142 2.11 -7.61 2.14
C LEU A 142 2.74 -7.94 0.81
N GLU A 143 2.09 -7.61 -0.30
CA GLU A 143 2.64 -7.75 -1.65
C GLU A 143 2.23 -6.60 -2.56
N ASP A 144 2.89 -6.49 -3.70
CA ASP A 144 2.51 -5.58 -4.77
C ASP A 144 2.04 -6.30 -6.03
N GLU A 145 1.30 -5.60 -6.88
CA GLU A 145 0.69 -6.15 -8.08
C GLU A 145 1.71 -6.71 -9.07
N GLY A 146 2.91 -6.12 -9.13
CA GLY A 146 3.98 -6.58 -10.00
C GLY A 146 4.56 -7.91 -9.53
N ARG A 147 4.83 -8.02 -8.24
CA ARG A 147 5.39 -9.25 -7.65
C ARG A 147 4.39 -10.41 -7.63
N LEU A 148 3.11 -10.13 -7.55
CA LEU A 148 2.07 -11.16 -7.65
C LEU A 148 1.99 -11.83 -9.02
N THR A 149 2.65 -11.34 -10.06
CA THR A 149 2.82 -12.05 -11.34
C THR A 149 3.70 -13.29 -11.20
N ASN A 150 4.64 -13.31 -10.23
CA ASN A 150 5.46 -14.47 -9.94
C ASN A 150 4.62 -15.54 -9.20
N TYR A 151 4.60 -16.75 -9.71
CA TYR A 151 3.79 -17.85 -9.17
C TYR A 151 4.13 -18.17 -7.71
N GLY A 152 5.39 -18.29 -7.36
CA GLY A 152 5.81 -18.65 -5.99
C GLY A 152 5.43 -17.59 -4.97
N LEU A 153 5.66 -16.32 -5.29
CA LEU A 153 5.28 -15.19 -4.43
C LEU A 153 3.76 -15.08 -4.27
N ARG A 154 3.03 -15.24 -5.37
CA ARG A 154 1.57 -15.25 -5.38
C ARG A 154 1.00 -16.39 -4.54
N HIS A 155 1.50 -17.61 -4.73
CA HIS A 155 1.08 -18.77 -3.95
C HIS A 155 1.32 -18.55 -2.44
N HIS A 156 2.51 -18.08 -2.07
CA HIS A 156 2.82 -17.77 -0.68
C HIS A 156 1.90 -16.68 -0.10
N PHE A 157 1.66 -15.61 -0.85
CA PHE A 157 0.76 -14.54 -0.43
C PHE A 157 -0.66 -15.06 -0.22
N PHE A 158 -1.20 -15.83 -1.18
CA PHE A 158 -2.55 -16.38 -1.06
C PHE A 158 -2.68 -17.33 0.14
N THR A 159 -1.73 -18.23 0.32
CA THR A 159 -1.70 -19.13 1.49
C THR A 159 -1.81 -18.32 2.79
N ARG A 160 -1.05 -17.25 2.92
CA ARG A 160 -1.05 -16.42 4.13
C ARG A 160 -2.37 -15.70 4.36
N ILE A 161 -2.95 -15.06 3.36
CA ILE A 161 -4.21 -14.31 3.52
C ILE A 161 -5.40 -15.24 3.84
N PHE A 162 -5.48 -16.41 3.21
CA PHE A 162 -6.54 -17.37 3.50
C PHE A 162 -6.36 -18.04 4.86
N ALA A 163 -5.13 -18.35 5.26
CA ALA A 163 -4.85 -18.85 6.62
C ALA A 163 -5.19 -17.81 7.70
N SER A 164 -4.84 -16.53 7.47
CA SER A 164 -5.20 -15.43 8.38
C SER A 164 -6.72 -15.31 8.53
N ALA A 165 -7.45 -15.33 7.41
CA ALA A 165 -8.92 -15.25 7.44
C ALA A 165 -9.55 -16.45 8.18
N ALA A 166 -9.02 -17.65 7.96
CA ALA A 166 -9.49 -18.85 8.67
C ALA A 166 -9.23 -18.74 10.18
N PHE A 167 -8.05 -18.29 10.57
CA PHE A 167 -7.70 -18.06 11.97
C PHE A 167 -8.57 -16.99 12.64
N ARG A 168 -8.78 -15.86 11.96
CA ARG A 168 -9.69 -14.79 12.42
C ARG A 168 -11.08 -15.34 12.70
N ARG A 169 -11.65 -16.12 11.76
CA ARG A 169 -12.97 -16.72 11.95
C ARG A 169 -13.00 -17.73 13.10
N ALA A 170 -11.98 -18.56 13.25
CA ALA A 170 -11.89 -19.49 14.37
C ALA A 170 -11.94 -18.77 15.73
N LYS A 171 -11.25 -17.62 15.83
CA LYS A 171 -11.31 -16.76 17.03
C LYS A 171 -12.71 -16.16 17.26
N GLU A 172 -13.37 -15.67 16.20
CA GLU A 172 -14.72 -15.09 16.27
C GLU A 172 -15.76 -16.11 16.72
N VAL A 173 -15.62 -17.37 16.31
CA VAL A 173 -16.57 -18.45 16.64
C VAL A 173 -16.24 -19.10 18.01
N GLY A 174 -15.12 -18.75 18.63
CA GLY A 174 -14.73 -19.32 19.94
C GLY A 174 -14.37 -20.83 19.89
N THR A 175 -14.03 -21.34 18.71
CA THR A 175 -13.71 -22.78 18.51
C THR A 175 -12.28 -23.16 18.87
N MET A 176 -11.44 -22.21 19.28
CA MET A 176 -10.17 -22.52 19.91
C MET A 176 -10.39 -22.73 21.41
N GLN A 177 -10.72 -23.95 21.76
CA GLN A 177 -10.48 -24.42 23.14
C GLN A 177 -8.97 -24.41 23.38
N ALA A 178 -8.54 -23.76 24.47
CA ALA A 178 -7.17 -23.70 24.91
C ALA A 178 -6.59 -25.09 25.22
#